data_8c71f54c2e8c092e900aa76c5fb56f3f
#
_entry.id   8c71f54c2e8c092e900aa76c5fb56f3f
#
_cell.length_a   1.000
_cell.length_b   1.000
_cell.length_c   1.000
_cell.angle_alpha   90.00
_cell.angle_beta   90.00
_cell.angle_gamma   90.00
#
_symmetry.space_group_name_H-M   'P 1'
#
loop_
_entity.id
_entity.type
_entity.pdbx_description
1 polymer ?
#
loop_
_entity_poly.entity_id
_entity_poly.type
_entity_poly.pdbx_seq_one_letter_code
_entity_poly.pdbx_strand_id
1 'polypeptide(L)'
;MRKAFFFGLLLLFSGCQKEKITISSKVSEAFYVENAGASMRVLVQGNTASKTFILFIHGGPGVSSYFYDTKYISKNIGDKYAIVYWDQRNAGASQGTTNGGNLHLDQMVEDLKKVIEVLKFRYGQDMSLFLLGHSFGGLLAADFVTRPGYQNMINGYIDVDGSHNYPLNDTLTRQALLTEGNYQISQERNINNWVPIISFCMSHKGNFSLEDSQQLETYATQAENYVDSIKHINIVNLILKYSIPDQIPLSALLCNLLYSEDSNFNKELAVTQFSSSLGIVTIPVLVLWGKFDFTCPRALGEDFYNRISSTDKNMVISDKSGHNMIFQDKKFFCDEVDAFVQNHK
;
A
#
# COMPACT_ATOMS: atom_id res chain seq x y z
N MET A 1 -40.60 33.68 -62.98
CA MET A 1 -40.20 32.31 -62.68
C MET A 1 -39.70 32.23 -61.21
N ARG A 2 -40.55 31.81 -60.30
CA ARG A 2 -40.22 31.63 -58.90
C ARG A 2 -39.93 30.13 -58.63
N LYS A 3 -38.70 29.77 -58.25
CA LYS A 3 -38.34 28.44 -57.89
C LYS A 3 -38.65 28.28 -56.41
N ALA A 4 -39.61 27.36 -56.08
CA ALA A 4 -39.89 26.94 -54.69
C ALA A 4 -38.85 25.91 -54.27
N PHE A 5 -38.16 26.18 -53.15
CA PHE A 5 -37.27 25.24 -52.52
C PHE A 5 -38.09 24.43 -51.49
N PHE A 6 -38.22 23.13 -51.73
CA PHE A 6 -38.84 22.17 -50.80
C PHE A 6 -37.76 21.76 -49.80
N PHE A 7 -37.90 22.16 -48.55
CA PHE A 7 -37.10 21.66 -47.44
C PHE A 7 -37.72 20.39 -46.89
N GLY A 8 -37.16 19.25 -47.23
CA GLY A 8 -37.58 17.96 -46.68
C GLY A 8 -37.05 17.83 -45.25
N LEU A 9 -37.98 17.84 -44.30
CA LEU A 9 -37.71 17.55 -42.87
C LEU A 9 -37.54 16.04 -42.68
N LEU A 10 -36.29 15.57 -42.56
CA LEU A 10 -36.00 14.19 -42.19
C LEU A 10 -36.26 14.02 -40.68
N LEU A 11 -37.40 13.42 -40.32
CA LEU A 11 -37.66 12.97 -38.98
C LEU A 11 -36.82 11.72 -38.72
N LEU A 12 -35.73 11.89 -38.00
CA LEU A 12 -34.98 10.78 -37.41
C LEU A 12 -35.80 10.19 -36.24
N PHE A 13 -36.44 9.10 -36.49
CA PHE A 13 -36.98 8.24 -35.39
C PHE A 13 -35.82 7.62 -34.65
N SER A 14 -35.39 8.25 -33.57
CA SER A 14 -34.54 7.61 -32.56
C SER A 14 -35.39 6.53 -31.90
N GLY A 15 -35.27 5.30 -32.39
CA GLY A 15 -35.83 4.16 -31.69
C GLY A 15 -35.24 4.11 -30.27
N CYS A 16 -36.10 4.20 -29.25
CA CYS A 16 -35.71 3.86 -27.87
C CYS A 16 -35.22 2.41 -27.88
N GLN A 17 -33.89 2.23 -27.99
CA GLN A 17 -33.31 0.95 -27.60
C GLN A 17 -33.51 0.83 -26.09
N LYS A 18 -34.27 -0.18 -25.67
CA LYS A 18 -34.33 -0.56 -24.27
C LYS A 18 -32.92 -0.90 -23.82
N GLU A 19 -32.33 -0.04 -23.02
CA GLU A 19 -31.04 -0.34 -22.36
C GLU A 19 -31.22 -1.64 -21.57
N LYS A 20 -30.47 -2.65 -21.96
CA LYS A 20 -30.41 -3.91 -21.23
C LYS A 20 -29.52 -3.68 -20.03
N ILE A 21 -30.11 -3.38 -18.87
CA ILE A 21 -29.35 -3.28 -17.62
C ILE A 21 -28.81 -4.68 -17.33
N THR A 22 -27.52 -4.86 -17.58
CA THR A 22 -26.82 -6.07 -17.17
C THR A 22 -26.32 -5.80 -15.74
N ILE A 23 -26.92 -6.46 -14.75
CA ILE A 23 -26.42 -6.44 -13.39
C ILE A 23 -25.13 -7.26 -13.40
N SER A 24 -24.00 -6.59 -13.38
CA SER A 24 -22.68 -7.23 -13.20
C SER A 24 -22.38 -7.29 -11.71
N SER A 25 -21.96 -8.45 -11.24
CA SER A 25 -21.41 -8.60 -9.89
C SER A 25 -20.00 -7.96 -9.76
N LYS A 26 -19.37 -7.63 -10.90
CA LYS A 26 -18.08 -6.97 -10.96
C LYS A 26 -18.25 -5.49 -11.20
N VAL A 27 -17.79 -4.72 -10.24
CA VAL A 27 -17.83 -3.26 -10.24
C VAL A 27 -16.45 -2.70 -10.54
N SER A 28 -16.40 -1.56 -11.17
CA SER A 28 -15.22 -0.66 -11.19
C SER A 28 -15.77 0.76 -11.09
N GLU A 29 -15.71 1.33 -9.90
CA GLU A 29 -16.21 2.68 -9.63
C GLU A 29 -15.22 3.46 -8.78
N ALA A 30 -15.06 4.74 -9.10
CA ALA A 30 -14.23 5.65 -8.34
C ALA A 30 -15.09 6.79 -7.76
N PHE A 31 -14.77 7.18 -6.54
CA PHE A 31 -15.36 8.33 -5.86
C PHE A 31 -14.31 9.00 -4.97
N TYR A 32 -14.67 10.15 -4.44
CA TYR A 32 -13.79 10.90 -3.54
C TYR A 32 -14.39 10.96 -2.14
N VAL A 33 -13.51 10.84 -1.13
CA VAL A 33 -13.85 11.00 0.28
C VAL A 33 -13.22 12.29 0.77
N GLU A 34 -14.06 13.20 1.23
CA GLU A 34 -13.63 14.48 1.79
C GLU A 34 -13.36 14.35 3.29
N ASN A 35 -12.17 14.77 3.71
CA ASN A 35 -11.82 14.87 5.12
C ASN A 35 -10.74 15.92 5.36
N ALA A 36 -10.98 16.86 6.29
CA ALA A 36 -10.01 17.87 6.72
C ALA A 36 -9.25 18.55 5.55
N GLY A 37 -9.98 18.95 4.51
CA GLY A 37 -9.43 19.67 3.34
C GLY A 37 -8.77 18.80 2.28
N ALA A 38 -8.70 17.48 2.48
CA ALA A 38 -8.28 16.55 1.47
C ALA A 38 -9.48 15.92 0.76
N SER A 39 -9.37 15.75 -0.57
CA SER A 39 -10.32 15.03 -1.41
C SER A 39 -9.62 13.76 -1.89
N MET A 40 -9.86 12.66 -1.19
CA MET A 40 -9.13 11.42 -1.36
C MET A 40 -9.83 10.47 -2.31
N ARG A 41 -9.11 10.01 -3.34
CA ARG A 41 -9.66 9.07 -4.33
C ARG A 41 -9.75 7.67 -3.75
N VAL A 42 -10.92 7.06 -3.92
CA VAL A 42 -11.20 5.65 -3.63
C VAL A 42 -11.69 4.99 -4.90
N LEU A 43 -11.02 3.92 -5.32
CA LEU A 43 -11.43 3.08 -6.44
C LEU A 43 -11.84 1.72 -5.88
N VAL A 44 -13.07 1.30 -6.15
CA VAL A 44 -13.57 -0.04 -5.78
C VAL A 44 -13.71 -0.87 -7.04
N GLN A 45 -13.06 -2.02 -7.05
CA GLN A 45 -13.09 -2.95 -8.17
C GLN A 45 -13.35 -4.39 -7.71
N GLY A 46 -13.94 -5.19 -8.61
CA GLY A 46 -14.15 -6.60 -8.38
C GLY A 46 -15.53 -6.98 -7.88
N ASN A 47 -15.62 -8.07 -7.12
CA ASN A 47 -16.89 -8.69 -6.73
C ASN A 47 -17.49 -8.09 -5.45
N THR A 48 -18.22 -6.99 -5.58
CA THR A 48 -18.92 -6.36 -4.44
C THR A 48 -20.11 -7.19 -3.92
N ALA A 49 -20.63 -8.11 -4.73
CA ALA A 49 -21.72 -9.01 -4.30
C ALA A 49 -21.26 -10.02 -3.24
N SER A 50 -19.94 -10.25 -3.11
CA SER A 50 -19.37 -11.09 -2.06
C SER A 50 -19.55 -10.50 -0.66
N LYS A 51 -19.84 -9.20 -0.56
CA LYS A 51 -19.85 -8.44 0.70
C LYS A 51 -18.52 -8.48 1.46
N THR A 52 -17.44 -8.92 0.82
CA THR A 52 -16.08 -8.99 1.38
C THR A 52 -15.18 -8.03 0.64
N PHE A 53 -14.56 -7.13 1.38
CA PHE A 53 -13.74 -6.03 0.86
C PHE A 53 -12.33 -6.07 1.43
N ILE A 54 -11.35 -5.81 0.59
CA ILE A 54 -9.94 -5.70 0.99
C ILE A 54 -9.48 -4.27 0.66
N LEU A 55 -9.22 -3.47 1.67
CA LEU A 55 -8.74 -2.09 1.54
C LEU A 55 -7.21 -2.07 1.52
N PHE A 56 -6.65 -1.77 0.36
CA PHE A 56 -5.21 -1.58 0.17
C PHE A 56 -4.78 -0.20 0.68
N ILE A 57 -3.88 -0.20 1.65
CA ILE A 57 -3.20 0.96 2.20
C ILE A 57 -1.79 0.94 1.63
N HIS A 58 -1.53 1.84 0.67
CA HIS A 58 -0.29 1.84 -0.08
C HIS A 58 0.91 2.31 0.74
N GLY A 59 2.09 1.88 0.30
CA GLY A 59 3.38 2.32 0.83
C GLY A 59 3.79 3.71 0.33
N GLY A 60 5.02 4.04 0.47
CA GLY A 60 5.64 5.33 0.20
C GLY A 60 6.18 5.92 1.49
N PRO A 61 5.68 7.05 1.99
CA PRO A 61 4.42 7.78 1.69
C PRO A 61 4.38 8.43 0.28
N GLY A 62 3.19 8.82 -0.16
CA GLY A 62 3.01 9.65 -1.36
C GLY A 62 2.94 8.92 -2.70
N VAL A 63 2.93 7.58 -2.75
CA VAL A 63 2.69 6.83 -3.99
C VAL A 63 1.18 6.68 -4.26
N SER A 64 0.79 5.83 -5.20
CA SER A 64 -0.62 5.57 -5.48
C SER A 64 -0.97 4.11 -5.22
N SER A 65 -2.14 3.87 -4.66
CA SER A 65 -2.71 2.53 -4.50
C SER A 65 -2.95 1.83 -5.84
N TYR A 66 -3.07 2.59 -6.92
CA TYR A 66 -3.29 2.06 -8.25
C TYR A 66 -2.13 1.19 -8.78
N PHE A 67 -0.93 1.32 -8.22
CA PHE A 67 0.17 0.42 -8.56
C PHE A 67 -0.13 -1.04 -8.26
N TYR A 68 -0.99 -1.30 -7.27
CA TYR A 68 -1.40 -2.65 -6.91
C TYR A 68 -2.51 -3.22 -7.82
N ASP A 69 -3.17 -2.39 -8.63
CA ASP A 69 -4.18 -2.83 -9.61
C ASP A 69 -3.51 -3.53 -10.80
N THR A 70 -3.12 -4.76 -10.60
CA THR A 70 -2.56 -5.61 -11.64
C THR A 70 -3.59 -6.62 -12.13
N LYS A 71 -3.50 -7.01 -13.41
CA LYS A 71 -4.36 -8.07 -13.96
C LYS A 71 -4.30 -9.36 -13.14
N TYR A 72 -3.17 -9.62 -12.48
CA TYR A 72 -3.00 -10.82 -11.67
C TYR A 72 -3.81 -10.73 -10.38
N ILE A 73 -3.71 -9.62 -9.65
CA ILE A 73 -4.48 -9.37 -8.41
C ILE A 73 -5.97 -9.28 -8.74
N SER A 74 -6.35 -8.52 -9.77
CA SER A 74 -7.74 -8.41 -10.21
C SER A 74 -8.36 -9.77 -10.51
N LYS A 75 -7.62 -10.69 -11.16
CA LYS A 75 -8.11 -12.04 -11.46
C LYS A 75 -8.16 -12.95 -10.24
N ASN A 76 -7.15 -12.95 -9.38
CA ASN A 76 -7.03 -13.96 -8.32
C ASN A 76 -7.72 -13.53 -7.01
N ILE A 77 -7.81 -12.22 -6.77
CA ILE A 77 -8.48 -11.62 -5.62
C ILE A 77 -9.79 -10.93 -6.03
N GLY A 78 -9.74 -10.05 -7.03
CA GLY A 78 -10.90 -9.25 -7.45
C GLY A 78 -12.05 -10.06 -8.04
N ASP A 79 -11.79 -11.25 -8.61
CA ASP A 79 -12.87 -12.15 -9.05
C ASP A 79 -13.68 -12.73 -7.87
N LYS A 80 -13.08 -12.77 -6.67
CA LYS A 80 -13.69 -13.33 -5.45
C LYS A 80 -14.25 -12.26 -4.53
N TYR A 81 -13.55 -11.13 -4.40
CA TYR A 81 -13.81 -10.05 -3.44
C TYR A 81 -13.85 -8.68 -4.11
N ALA A 82 -14.31 -7.67 -3.40
CA ALA A 82 -14.11 -6.29 -3.77
C ALA A 82 -12.73 -5.83 -3.27
N ILE A 83 -11.95 -5.23 -4.15
CA ILE A 83 -10.68 -4.59 -3.80
C ILE A 83 -10.92 -3.07 -3.76
N VAL A 84 -10.46 -2.44 -2.70
CA VAL A 84 -10.54 -0.99 -2.51
C VAL A 84 -9.13 -0.42 -2.59
N TYR A 85 -8.87 0.39 -3.60
CA TYR A 85 -7.63 1.14 -3.77
C TYR A 85 -7.87 2.56 -3.29
N TRP A 86 -7.25 2.93 -2.19
CA TRP A 86 -7.35 4.27 -1.61
C TRP A 86 -6.02 5.00 -1.78
N ASP A 87 -6.07 6.11 -2.52
CA ASP A 87 -4.96 7.05 -2.55
C ASP A 87 -5.05 7.95 -1.31
N GLN A 88 -4.06 7.88 -0.45
CA GLN A 88 -3.96 8.67 0.79
C GLN A 88 -3.92 10.17 0.46
N ARG A 89 -4.12 11.04 1.47
CA ARG A 89 -3.99 12.50 1.24
C ARG A 89 -2.65 12.85 0.59
N ASN A 90 -2.64 13.78 -0.34
CA ASN A 90 -1.46 14.18 -1.12
C ASN A 90 -0.78 13.05 -1.92
N ALA A 91 -1.48 11.95 -2.18
CA ALA A 91 -0.95 10.81 -2.90
C ALA A 91 -1.80 10.48 -4.12
N GLY A 92 -1.20 9.88 -5.15
CA GLY A 92 -1.90 9.38 -6.33
C GLY A 92 -2.79 10.42 -6.98
N ALA A 93 -4.07 10.10 -7.14
CA ALA A 93 -5.09 11.00 -7.68
C ALA A 93 -5.88 11.77 -6.60
N SER A 94 -5.49 11.65 -5.33
CA SER A 94 -6.06 12.46 -4.26
C SER A 94 -5.62 13.91 -4.36
N GLN A 95 -6.52 14.80 -3.97
CA GLN A 95 -6.33 16.25 -4.03
C GLN A 95 -6.51 16.83 -2.62
N GLY A 96 -6.09 18.05 -2.42
CA GLY A 96 -6.28 18.75 -1.16
C GLY A 96 -5.16 19.74 -0.89
N THR A 97 -5.28 20.47 0.21
CA THR A 97 -4.28 21.46 0.56
C THR A 97 -3.08 20.77 1.19
N THR A 98 -1.94 20.99 0.57
CA THR A 98 -0.61 20.69 1.14
C THR A 98 -0.22 21.71 2.21
N ASN A 99 -1.15 22.49 2.75
CA ASN A 99 -0.87 23.34 3.90
C ASN A 99 -0.34 22.46 5.02
N GLY A 100 0.96 22.54 5.28
CA GLY A 100 1.75 21.63 6.12
C GLY A 100 1.24 21.34 7.53
N GLY A 101 0.10 21.92 7.93
CA GLY A 101 -0.59 21.61 9.17
C GLY A 101 -1.46 20.36 9.14
N ASN A 102 -1.74 19.77 7.96
CA ASN A 102 -2.65 18.62 7.83
C ASN A 102 -1.94 17.34 7.36
N LEU A 103 -0.64 17.37 7.14
CA LEU A 103 0.15 16.20 6.81
C LEU A 103 0.87 15.68 8.06
N HIS A 104 0.18 14.83 8.81
CA HIS A 104 0.70 14.13 9.98
C HIS A 104 -0.05 12.81 10.18
N LEU A 105 0.56 11.86 10.88
CA LEU A 105 0.04 10.49 11.02
C LEU A 105 -1.36 10.45 11.64
N ASP A 106 -1.61 11.21 12.67
CA ASP A 106 -2.93 11.27 13.32
C ASP A 106 -4.05 11.61 12.32
N GLN A 107 -3.81 12.59 11.44
CA GLN A 107 -4.79 12.96 10.43
C GLN A 107 -4.96 11.85 9.38
N MET A 108 -3.87 11.16 9.01
CA MET A 108 -3.94 10.07 8.04
C MET A 108 -4.70 8.86 8.58
N VAL A 109 -4.62 8.59 9.89
CA VAL A 109 -5.45 7.57 10.55
C VAL A 109 -6.92 7.96 10.58
N GLU A 110 -7.24 9.24 10.84
CA GLU A 110 -8.62 9.74 10.76
C GLU A 110 -9.16 9.71 9.31
N ASP A 111 -8.29 9.86 8.31
CA ASP A 111 -8.65 9.67 6.91
C ASP A 111 -9.00 8.20 6.62
N LEU A 112 -8.17 7.26 7.07
CA LEU A 112 -8.44 5.83 6.94
C LEU A 112 -9.77 5.45 7.58
N LYS A 113 -10.02 5.94 8.80
CA LYS A 113 -11.31 5.77 9.48
C LYS A 113 -12.47 6.31 8.65
N LYS A 114 -12.33 7.54 8.11
CA LYS A 114 -13.36 8.16 7.28
C LYS A 114 -13.64 7.35 6.01
N VAL A 115 -12.61 6.85 5.35
CA VAL A 115 -12.76 5.96 4.18
C VAL A 115 -13.55 4.70 4.55
N ILE A 116 -13.22 4.05 5.68
CA ILE A 116 -13.94 2.87 6.18
C ILE A 116 -15.41 3.19 6.46
N GLU A 117 -15.70 4.32 7.11
CA GLU A 117 -17.09 4.77 7.38
C GLU A 117 -17.89 4.95 6.08
N VAL A 118 -17.28 5.58 5.07
CA VAL A 118 -17.91 5.79 3.75
C VAL A 118 -18.12 4.46 3.02
N LEU A 119 -17.17 3.53 3.06
CA LEU A 119 -17.35 2.20 2.49
C LEU A 119 -18.52 1.47 3.13
N LYS A 120 -18.60 1.45 4.47
CA LYS A 120 -19.72 0.81 5.19
C LYS A 120 -21.06 1.48 4.91
N PHE A 121 -21.08 2.80 4.73
CA PHE A 121 -22.28 3.52 4.33
C PHE A 121 -22.74 3.13 2.91
N ARG A 122 -21.81 2.99 1.94
CA ARG A 122 -22.13 2.69 0.54
C ARG A 122 -22.51 1.22 0.30
N TYR A 123 -21.76 0.30 0.92
CA TYR A 123 -21.87 -1.13 0.62
C TYR A 123 -22.57 -1.95 1.69
N GLY A 124 -22.92 -1.33 2.81
CA GLY A 124 -23.66 -1.93 3.92
C GLY A 124 -22.81 -2.16 5.15
N GLN A 125 -23.44 -2.03 6.33
CA GLN A 125 -22.75 -2.25 7.62
C GLN A 125 -22.39 -3.72 7.85
N ASP A 126 -23.02 -4.63 7.12
CA ASP A 126 -22.83 -6.08 7.13
C ASP A 126 -21.65 -6.57 6.28
N MET A 127 -20.91 -5.63 5.65
CA MET A 127 -19.73 -6.00 4.87
C MET A 127 -18.59 -6.48 5.77
N SER A 128 -17.91 -7.56 5.34
CA SER A 128 -16.62 -7.95 5.90
C SER A 128 -15.51 -7.10 5.29
N LEU A 129 -14.72 -6.43 6.12
CA LEU A 129 -13.66 -5.55 5.68
C LEU A 129 -12.30 -5.98 6.26
N PHE A 130 -11.33 -6.15 5.38
CA PHE A 130 -9.94 -6.42 5.73
C PHE A 130 -9.07 -5.24 5.34
N LEU A 131 -8.13 -4.84 6.22
CA LEU A 131 -7.07 -3.93 5.86
C LEU A 131 -5.90 -4.73 5.31
N LEU A 132 -5.27 -4.22 4.25
CA LEU A 132 -4.01 -4.72 3.74
C LEU A 132 -3.05 -3.54 3.64
N GLY A 133 -2.08 -3.48 4.55
CA GLY A 133 -1.06 -2.45 4.61
C GLY A 133 0.26 -2.94 4.03
N HIS A 134 0.86 -2.18 3.11
CA HIS A 134 2.19 -2.48 2.59
C HIS A 134 3.17 -1.37 2.95
N SER A 135 4.35 -1.73 3.48
CA SER A 135 5.41 -0.76 3.78
C SER A 135 4.92 0.35 4.75
N PHE A 136 5.00 1.63 4.39
CA PHE A 136 4.38 2.73 5.13
C PHE A 136 2.88 2.50 5.39
N GLY A 137 2.16 1.85 4.47
CA GLY A 137 0.76 1.49 4.68
C GLY A 137 0.57 0.52 5.85
N GLY A 138 1.58 -0.31 6.14
CA GLY A 138 1.64 -1.14 7.35
C GLY A 138 1.75 -0.29 8.62
N LEU A 139 2.59 0.75 8.62
CA LEU A 139 2.68 1.70 9.74
C LEU A 139 1.33 2.37 10.03
N LEU A 140 0.67 2.86 8.98
CA LEU A 140 -0.62 3.53 9.11
C LEU A 140 -1.72 2.57 9.61
N ALA A 141 -1.72 1.32 9.14
CA ALA A 141 -2.63 0.29 9.62
C ALA A 141 -2.31 -0.12 11.07
N ALA A 142 -1.04 -0.25 11.45
CA ALA A 142 -0.62 -0.53 12.82
C ALA A 142 -1.08 0.56 13.78
N ASP A 143 -0.91 1.84 13.43
CA ASP A 143 -1.47 2.96 14.22
C ASP A 143 -3.00 2.83 14.31
N PHE A 144 -3.69 2.60 13.20
CA PHE A 144 -5.15 2.46 13.19
C PHE A 144 -5.64 1.35 14.15
N VAL A 145 -5.08 0.15 14.07
CA VAL A 145 -5.55 -0.99 14.89
C VAL A 145 -5.15 -0.85 16.36
N THR A 146 -4.19 0.00 16.69
CA THR A 146 -3.81 0.30 18.09
C THR A 146 -4.65 1.41 18.72
N ARG A 147 -5.53 2.08 17.96
CA ARG A 147 -6.44 3.10 18.51
C ARG A 147 -7.67 2.47 19.15
N PRO A 148 -8.12 2.97 20.31
CA PRO A 148 -9.26 2.42 21.01
C PRO A 148 -10.52 2.30 20.13
N GLY A 149 -11.04 1.10 19.98
CA GLY A 149 -12.28 0.82 19.25
C GLY A 149 -12.14 0.73 17.72
N TYR A 150 -11.01 1.12 17.11
CA TYR A 150 -10.88 1.15 15.65
C TYR A 150 -10.78 -0.25 15.04
N GLN A 151 -10.11 -1.19 15.70
CA GLN A 151 -10.05 -2.57 15.24
C GLN A 151 -11.45 -3.23 15.14
N ASN A 152 -12.48 -2.74 15.86
CA ASN A 152 -13.86 -3.23 15.73
C ASN A 152 -14.53 -2.85 14.40
N MET A 153 -13.91 -1.99 13.62
CA MET A 153 -14.42 -1.58 12.30
C MET A 153 -14.05 -2.55 11.19
N ILE A 154 -13.17 -3.54 11.46
CA ILE A 154 -12.60 -4.44 10.46
C ILE A 154 -12.65 -5.90 10.94
N ASN A 155 -12.57 -6.84 10.00
CA ASN A 155 -12.59 -8.28 10.28
C ASN A 155 -11.19 -8.86 10.47
N GLY A 156 -10.16 -8.22 9.93
CA GLY A 156 -8.77 -8.66 10.06
C GLY A 156 -7.79 -7.69 9.41
N TYR A 157 -6.52 -7.87 9.73
CA TYR A 157 -5.43 -7.08 9.21
C TYR A 157 -4.38 -7.97 8.52
N ILE A 158 -3.95 -7.56 7.34
CA ILE A 158 -2.90 -8.21 6.56
C ILE A 158 -1.74 -7.21 6.47
N ASP A 159 -0.65 -7.53 7.14
CA ASP A 159 0.58 -6.75 7.15
C ASP A 159 1.56 -7.33 6.12
N VAL A 160 1.91 -6.54 5.11
CA VAL A 160 2.78 -6.96 4.01
C VAL A 160 4.03 -6.10 4.01
N ASP A 161 5.15 -6.67 4.41
CA ASP A 161 6.45 -5.96 4.45
C ASP A 161 6.32 -4.59 5.14
N GLY A 162 5.47 -4.50 6.19
CA GLY A 162 5.05 -3.25 6.81
C GLY A 162 6.00 -2.72 7.87
N SER A 163 5.99 -1.44 8.12
CA SER A 163 6.69 -0.84 9.25
C SER A 163 5.73 -0.65 10.44
N HIS A 164 6.28 -0.59 11.66
CA HIS A 164 5.56 -0.16 12.86
C HIS A 164 6.46 0.62 13.83
N ASN A 165 7.74 0.70 13.50
CA ASN A 165 8.74 1.35 14.36
C ASN A 165 9.97 1.75 13.52
N TYR A 166 10.06 3.03 13.14
CA TYR A 166 11.15 3.54 12.30
C TYR A 166 12.54 3.44 12.95
N PRO A 167 12.75 3.84 14.23
CA PRO A 167 14.06 3.66 14.88
C PRO A 167 14.53 2.20 14.96
N LEU A 168 13.60 1.27 15.19
CA LEU A 168 13.91 -0.16 15.18
C LEU A 168 14.20 -0.63 13.76
N ASN A 169 13.44 -0.15 12.78
CA ASN A 169 13.65 -0.48 11.37
C ASN A 169 15.08 -0.13 10.92
N ASP A 170 15.56 1.08 11.20
CA ASP A 170 16.93 1.49 10.86
C ASP A 170 17.97 0.54 11.46
N THR A 171 17.79 0.19 12.73
CA THR A 171 18.70 -0.74 13.42
C THR A 171 18.71 -2.12 12.75
N LEU A 172 17.53 -2.64 12.41
CA LEU A 172 17.37 -3.97 11.81
C LEU A 172 17.83 -3.99 10.35
N THR A 173 17.54 -2.92 9.58
CA THR A 173 18.03 -2.74 8.21
C THR A 173 19.54 -2.77 8.16
N ARG A 174 20.18 -2.00 9.04
CA ARG A 174 21.65 -2.05 9.16
C ARG A 174 22.16 -3.47 9.44
N GLN A 175 21.53 -4.19 10.35
CA GLN A 175 21.96 -5.56 10.70
C GLN A 175 21.75 -6.53 9.52
N ALA A 176 20.62 -6.43 8.82
CA ALA A 176 20.30 -7.25 7.65
C ALA A 176 21.29 -7.00 6.51
N LEU A 177 21.60 -5.73 6.22
CA LEU A 177 22.58 -5.35 5.20
C LEU A 177 24.00 -5.85 5.53
N LEU A 178 24.41 -5.79 6.79
CA LEU A 178 25.71 -6.33 7.22
C LEU A 178 25.75 -7.84 7.06
N THR A 179 24.70 -8.53 7.46
CA THR A 179 24.62 -10.01 7.40
C THR A 179 24.66 -10.48 5.95
N GLU A 180 23.76 -9.97 5.12
CA GLU A 180 23.69 -10.37 3.71
C GLU A 180 24.92 -9.92 2.93
N GLY A 181 25.38 -8.69 3.10
CA GLY A 181 26.54 -8.16 2.42
C GLY A 181 27.82 -8.94 2.69
N ASN A 182 28.08 -9.32 3.95
CA ASN A 182 29.21 -10.17 4.30
C ASN A 182 29.09 -11.56 3.67
N TYR A 183 27.87 -12.14 3.64
CA TYR A 183 27.61 -13.39 2.96
C TYR A 183 27.90 -13.29 1.46
N GLN A 184 27.37 -12.28 0.77
CA GLN A 184 27.56 -12.09 -0.68
C GLN A 184 29.06 -11.90 -1.02
N ILE A 185 29.77 -11.11 -0.22
CA ILE A 185 31.24 -10.94 -0.39
C ILE A 185 31.97 -12.27 -0.17
N SER A 186 31.61 -13.07 0.82
CA SER A 186 32.21 -14.39 1.06
C SER A 186 31.99 -15.36 -0.09
N GLN A 187 30.93 -15.16 -0.87
CA GLN A 187 30.60 -15.92 -2.07
C GLN A 187 31.16 -15.27 -3.35
N GLU A 188 32.00 -14.24 -3.23
CA GLU A 188 32.58 -13.48 -4.34
C GLU A 188 31.53 -12.84 -5.30
N ARG A 189 30.34 -12.49 -4.76
CA ARG A 189 29.23 -11.92 -5.52
C ARG A 189 29.08 -10.44 -5.29
N ASN A 190 28.95 -9.66 -6.36
CA ASN A 190 28.64 -8.23 -6.32
C ASN A 190 29.50 -7.41 -5.32
N ILE A 191 30.78 -7.80 -5.10
CA ILE A 191 31.69 -7.25 -4.08
C ILE A 191 31.73 -5.72 -4.14
N ASN A 192 31.92 -5.15 -5.35
CA ASN A 192 32.04 -3.70 -5.53
C ASN A 192 30.78 -2.94 -5.11
N ASN A 193 29.62 -3.58 -5.15
CA ASN A 193 28.34 -3.01 -4.77
C ASN A 193 28.11 -3.13 -3.26
N TRP A 194 28.54 -4.24 -2.65
CA TRP A 194 28.34 -4.49 -1.23
C TRP A 194 29.35 -3.76 -0.33
N VAL A 195 30.59 -3.54 -0.78
CA VAL A 195 31.62 -2.87 0.03
C VAL A 195 31.21 -1.48 0.53
N PRO A 196 30.64 -0.57 -0.30
CA PRO A 196 30.16 0.71 0.17
C PRO A 196 29.04 0.60 1.21
N ILE A 197 28.09 -0.34 1.00
CA ILE A 197 26.97 -0.59 1.93
C ILE A 197 27.50 -1.04 3.30
N ILE A 198 28.38 -2.03 3.31
CA ILE A 198 28.98 -2.53 4.56
C ILE A 198 29.78 -1.44 5.25
N SER A 199 30.59 -0.67 4.50
CA SER A 199 31.37 0.43 5.05
C SER A 199 30.50 1.47 5.76
N PHE A 200 29.39 1.86 5.13
CA PHE A 200 28.40 2.76 5.74
C PHE A 200 27.80 2.14 7.01
N CYS A 201 27.31 0.92 6.93
CA CYS A 201 26.72 0.23 8.08
C CYS A 201 27.69 0.02 9.24
N MET A 202 28.98 -0.14 8.99
CA MET A 202 30.01 -0.27 10.03
C MET A 202 30.37 1.05 10.69
N SER A 203 30.30 2.16 9.98
CA SER A 203 30.57 3.50 10.51
C SER A 203 29.39 4.09 11.30
N HIS A 204 28.14 3.65 11.04
CA HIS A 204 26.92 4.14 11.67
C HIS A 204 26.33 3.06 12.60
N LYS A 205 26.73 3.06 13.88
CA LYS A 205 26.40 1.97 14.85
C LYS A 205 25.31 2.32 15.86
N GLY A 206 24.79 3.53 15.84
CA GLY A 206 23.89 4.04 16.88
C GLY A 206 22.69 4.76 16.32
N ASN A 207 22.31 5.83 16.98
CA ASN A 207 21.20 6.67 16.55
C ASN A 207 21.46 7.22 15.16
N PHE A 208 20.54 6.95 14.24
CA PHE A 208 20.59 7.47 12.88
C PHE A 208 20.02 8.88 12.84
N SER A 209 20.70 9.79 12.17
CA SER A 209 20.10 11.05 11.75
C SER A 209 19.08 10.78 10.62
N LEU A 210 18.25 11.76 10.31
CA LEU A 210 17.31 11.62 9.18
C LEU A 210 18.05 11.33 7.86
N GLU A 211 19.20 11.97 7.65
CA GLU A 211 20.04 11.74 6.47
C GLU A 211 20.62 10.32 6.44
N ASP A 212 21.07 9.81 7.60
CA ASP A 212 21.57 8.44 7.72
C ASP A 212 20.47 7.41 7.43
N SER A 213 19.27 7.62 7.95
CA SER A 213 18.11 6.76 7.69
C SER A 213 17.72 6.74 6.21
N GLN A 214 17.71 7.90 5.55
CA GLN A 214 17.46 7.99 4.10
C GLN A 214 18.56 7.30 3.27
N GLN A 215 19.81 7.42 3.69
CA GLN A 215 20.92 6.72 3.03
C GLN A 215 20.81 5.20 3.24
N LEU A 216 20.42 4.79 4.44
CA LEU A 216 20.21 3.37 4.78
C LEU A 216 19.09 2.75 3.93
N GLU A 217 17.97 3.46 3.77
CA GLU A 217 16.84 3.06 2.89
C GLU A 217 17.29 2.96 1.42
N THR A 218 18.12 3.90 0.97
CA THR A 218 18.70 3.87 -0.37
C THR A 218 19.54 2.60 -0.57
N TYR A 219 20.38 2.27 0.40
CA TYR A 219 21.21 1.06 0.36
C TYR A 219 20.37 -0.21 0.47
N ALA A 220 19.30 -0.23 1.26
CA ALA A 220 18.37 -1.34 1.36
C ALA A 220 17.72 -1.65 0.01
N THR A 221 17.19 -0.63 -0.66
CA THR A 221 16.61 -0.76 -2.01
C THR A 221 17.63 -1.22 -3.06
N GLN A 222 18.87 -0.73 -2.98
CA GLN A 222 19.94 -1.17 -3.88
C GLN A 222 20.35 -2.61 -3.62
N ALA A 223 20.46 -3.02 -2.35
CA ALA A 223 20.87 -4.35 -1.94
C ALA A 223 19.95 -5.43 -2.48
N GLU A 224 18.64 -5.20 -2.55
CA GLU A 224 17.69 -6.14 -3.17
C GLU A 224 18.03 -6.44 -4.63
N ASN A 225 18.57 -5.47 -5.37
CA ASN A 225 19.00 -5.69 -6.76
C ASN A 225 20.28 -6.52 -6.90
N TYR A 226 20.99 -6.77 -5.79
CA TYR A 226 22.22 -7.55 -5.77
C TYR A 226 22.01 -9.00 -5.31
N VAL A 227 20.76 -9.38 -5.03
CA VAL A 227 20.37 -10.74 -4.64
C VAL A 227 19.75 -11.46 -5.83
N ASP A 228 20.43 -12.50 -6.31
CA ASP A 228 20.00 -13.25 -7.50
C ASP A 228 18.71 -14.06 -7.31
N SER A 229 18.32 -14.30 -6.04
CA SER A 229 17.19 -15.18 -5.70
C SER A 229 15.83 -14.55 -5.90
N ILE A 230 15.76 -13.22 -6.10
CA ILE A 230 14.51 -12.48 -6.23
C ILE A 230 14.33 -11.93 -7.65
N LYS A 231 13.08 -11.77 -8.04
CA LYS A 231 12.75 -11.13 -9.31
C LYS A 231 12.91 -9.63 -9.19
N HIS A 232 13.85 -9.07 -9.94
CA HIS A 232 14.02 -7.61 -9.98
C HIS A 232 12.83 -6.93 -10.64
N ILE A 233 12.34 -5.87 -10.01
CA ILE A 233 11.24 -5.05 -10.49
C ILE A 233 11.79 -3.72 -10.97
N ASN A 234 11.53 -3.37 -12.21
CA ASN A 234 11.80 -2.02 -12.68
C ASN A 234 10.66 -1.09 -12.26
N ILE A 235 10.83 -0.43 -11.10
CA ILE A 235 9.84 0.48 -10.51
C ILE A 235 9.53 1.63 -11.48
N VAL A 236 10.52 2.15 -12.21
CA VAL A 236 10.32 3.21 -13.21
C VAL A 236 9.37 2.75 -14.30
N ASN A 237 9.56 1.55 -14.83
CA ASN A 237 8.63 0.97 -15.81
C ASN A 237 7.24 0.72 -15.23
N LEU A 238 7.15 0.37 -13.95
CA LEU A 238 5.88 0.21 -13.24
C LEU A 238 5.17 1.55 -13.14
N ILE A 239 5.87 2.59 -12.69
CA ILE A 239 5.36 3.97 -12.62
C ILE A 239 4.90 4.45 -14.00
N LEU A 240 5.74 4.34 -15.02
CA LEU A 240 5.40 4.78 -16.37
C LEU A 240 4.18 4.04 -16.95
N LYS A 241 4.05 2.75 -16.67
CA LYS A 241 2.94 1.93 -17.16
C LYS A 241 1.60 2.29 -16.51
N TYR A 242 1.60 2.64 -15.23
CA TYR A 242 0.38 2.86 -14.46
C TYR A 242 0.06 4.34 -14.20
N SER A 243 1.03 5.24 -14.35
CA SER A 243 0.83 6.68 -14.09
C SER A 243 0.44 7.49 -15.31
N ILE A 244 0.68 6.99 -16.55
CA ILE A 244 0.66 7.88 -17.71
C ILE A 244 -0.68 7.98 -18.42
N PRO A 245 -1.53 6.96 -18.67
CA PRO A 245 -2.55 7.24 -19.66
C PRO A 245 -3.81 7.93 -19.14
N ASP A 246 -4.35 7.64 -17.97
CA ASP A 246 -5.71 8.14 -17.71
C ASP A 246 -6.10 8.40 -16.24
N GLN A 247 -5.21 8.25 -15.26
CA GLN A 247 -5.68 8.15 -13.89
C GLN A 247 -4.97 9.00 -12.83
N ILE A 248 -3.81 9.57 -13.14
CA ILE A 248 -3.13 10.49 -12.21
C ILE A 248 -3.01 11.84 -12.87
N PRO A 249 -3.75 12.88 -12.44
CA PRO A 249 -3.56 14.24 -12.91
C PRO A 249 -2.11 14.69 -12.68
N LEU A 250 -1.57 15.51 -13.60
CA LEU A 250 -0.23 16.09 -13.45
C LEU A 250 -0.07 16.81 -12.09
N SER A 251 -1.15 17.40 -11.59
CA SER A 251 -1.21 18.02 -10.26
C SER A 251 -0.93 17.01 -9.13
N ALA A 252 -1.44 15.78 -9.22
CA ALA A 252 -1.19 14.75 -8.22
C ALA A 252 0.26 14.27 -8.24
N LEU A 253 0.88 14.18 -9.43
CA LEU A 253 2.31 13.88 -9.54
C LEU A 253 3.17 14.97 -8.90
N LEU A 254 2.81 16.25 -9.09
CA LEU A 254 3.48 17.38 -8.45
C LEU A 254 3.28 17.37 -6.92
N CYS A 255 2.09 17.01 -6.44
CA CYS A 255 1.83 16.83 -5.01
C CYS A 255 2.71 15.72 -4.40
N ASN A 256 2.92 14.63 -5.10
CA ASN A 256 3.79 13.55 -4.66
C ASN A 256 5.26 13.99 -4.51
N LEU A 257 5.75 14.84 -5.42
CA LEU A 257 7.07 15.43 -5.31
C LEU A 257 7.19 16.35 -4.10
N LEU A 258 6.15 17.15 -3.82
CA LEU A 258 6.10 18.03 -2.65
C LEU A 258 5.99 17.24 -1.33
N TYR A 259 5.39 16.07 -1.36
CA TYR A 259 5.26 15.17 -0.20
C TYR A 259 6.63 14.71 0.31
N SER A 260 7.52 14.35 -0.60
CA SER A 260 8.87 13.90 -0.27
C SER A 260 9.75 15.01 0.33
N GLU A 261 9.35 16.28 0.15
CA GLU A 261 10.08 17.45 0.64
C GLU A 261 9.53 17.99 1.99
N ASP A 262 8.41 17.45 2.52
CA ASP A 262 7.87 17.90 3.82
C ASP A 262 8.78 17.42 4.96
N SER A 263 9.67 18.31 5.37
CA SER A 263 10.65 18.04 6.42
C SER A 263 10.02 17.77 7.80
N ASN A 264 8.80 18.26 8.06
CA ASN A 264 8.12 18.06 9.34
C ASN A 264 7.54 16.65 9.42
N PHE A 265 6.89 16.19 8.35
CA PHE A 265 6.37 14.83 8.27
C PHE A 265 7.50 13.78 8.32
N ASN A 266 8.59 14.02 7.61
CA ASN A 266 9.75 13.12 7.67
C ASN A 266 10.38 13.05 9.06
N LYS A 267 10.41 14.18 9.81
CA LYS A 267 10.86 14.19 11.20
C LYS A 267 9.90 13.44 12.13
N GLU A 268 8.59 13.55 11.90
CA GLU A 268 7.59 12.78 12.62
C GLU A 268 7.80 11.28 12.39
N LEU A 269 7.95 10.85 11.13
CA LEU A 269 8.20 9.46 10.78
C LEU A 269 9.46 8.92 11.44
N ALA A 270 10.57 9.66 11.40
CA ALA A 270 11.85 9.20 11.92
C ALA A 270 11.84 8.82 13.40
N VAL A 271 10.87 9.34 14.18
CA VAL A 271 10.70 9.03 15.61
C VAL A 271 9.48 8.17 15.91
N THR A 272 8.69 7.85 14.88
CA THR A 272 7.42 7.12 15.04
C THR A 272 7.66 5.66 15.38
N GLN A 273 6.96 5.19 16.43
CA GLN A 273 6.98 3.79 16.83
C GLN A 273 5.69 3.41 17.58
N PHE A 274 5.17 2.23 17.29
CA PHE A 274 3.96 1.67 17.92
C PHE A 274 4.22 0.37 18.69
N SER A 275 5.48 -0.05 18.83
CA SER A 275 5.85 -1.31 19.49
C SER A 275 5.22 -1.51 20.87
N SER A 276 5.12 -0.43 21.67
CA SER A 276 4.51 -0.47 23.00
C SER A 276 2.98 -0.61 22.99
N SER A 277 2.33 -0.23 21.89
CA SER A 277 0.86 -0.23 21.76
C SER A 277 0.33 -1.50 21.09
N LEU A 278 1.19 -2.30 20.44
CA LEU A 278 0.78 -3.48 19.67
C LEU A 278 0.08 -4.55 20.52
N GLY A 279 0.34 -4.59 21.83
CA GLY A 279 -0.29 -5.55 22.74
C GLY A 279 -1.82 -5.46 22.84
N ILE A 280 -2.44 -4.40 22.34
CA ILE A 280 -3.91 -4.28 22.32
C ILE A 280 -4.55 -4.89 21.06
N VAL A 281 -3.77 -5.29 20.06
CA VAL A 281 -4.27 -5.86 18.81
C VAL A 281 -4.70 -7.31 19.05
N THR A 282 -6.00 -7.57 18.88
CA THR A 282 -6.62 -8.89 19.19
C THR A 282 -7.41 -9.48 18.02
N ILE A 283 -7.62 -8.70 16.95
CA ILE A 283 -8.28 -9.18 15.72
C ILE A 283 -7.39 -10.20 15.00
N PRO A 284 -7.95 -10.98 14.04
CA PRO A 284 -7.16 -11.84 13.16
C PRO A 284 -6.09 -11.05 12.40
N VAL A 285 -4.85 -11.55 12.36
CA VAL A 285 -3.73 -10.89 11.67
C VAL A 285 -2.92 -11.89 10.84
N LEU A 286 -2.69 -11.54 9.58
CA LEU A 286 -1.75 -12.20 8.69
C LEU A 286 -0.53 -11.30 8.48
N VAL A 287 0.66 -11.80 8.75
CA VAL A 287 1.94 -11.12 8.52
C VAL A 287 2.64 -11.80 7.34
N LEU A 288 2.77 -11.10 6.22
CA LEU A 288 3.43 -11.58 5.01
C LEU A 288 4.74 -10.83 4.81
N TRP A 289 5.83 -11.57 4.61
CA TRP A 289 7.16 -10.94 4.53
C TRP A 289 8.04 -11.53 3.44
N GLY A 290 8.80 -10.67 2.76
CA GLY A 290 9.87 -11.11 1.88
C GLY A 290 11.13 -11.45 2.66
N LYS A 291 11.73 -12.60 2.35
CA LYS A 291 13.00 -13.05 2.99
C LYS A 291 14.14 -12.05 2.79
N PHE A 292 14.16 -11.41 1.64
CA PHE A 292 15.22 -10.48 1.22
C PHE A 292 14.75 -9.03 1.26
N ASP A 293 13.77 -8.73 2.10
CA ASP A 293 13.38 -7.36 2.39
C ASP A 293 14.45 -6.71 3.29
N PHE A 294 15.16 -5.75 2.75
CA PHE A 294 16.14 -4.94 3.49
C PHE A 294 15.57 -3.56 3.84
N THR A 295 14.47 -3.16 3.22
CA THR A 295 13.77 -1.89 3.52
C THR A 295 13.00 -1.99 4.83
N CYS A 296 12.18 -3.02 4.98
CA CYS A 296 11.55 -3.44 6.23
C CYS A 296 12.03 -4.88 6.53
N PRO A 297 13.14 -5.08 7.22
CA PRO A 297 13.70 -6.42 7.39
C PRO A 297 12.74 -7.37 8.10
N ARG A 298 12.80 -8.65 7.73
CA ARG A 298 11.99 -9.72 8.33
C ARG A 298 11.91 -9.65 9.85
N ALA A 299 13.01 -9.30 10.52
CA ALA A 299 13.06 -9.17 11.97
C ALA A 299 12.10 -8.09 12.51
N LEU A 300 11.73 -7.09 11.70
CA LEU A 300 10.70 -6.11 12.06
C LEU A 300 9.30 -6.77 12.06
N GLY A 301 8.99 -7.58 11.06
CA GLY A 301 7.75 -8.36 11.03
C GLY A 301 7.67 -9.37 12.18
N GLU A 302 8.79 -9.99 12.56
CA GLU A 302 8.87 -10.87 13.73
C GLU A 302 8.62 -10.10 15.05
N ASP A 303 9.14 -8.87 15.18
CA ASP A 303 8.86 -8.00 16.33
C ASP A 303 7.36 -7.65 16.40
N PHE A 304 6.75 -7.26 15.28
CA PHE A 304 5.31 -7.00 15.19
C PHE A 304 4.50 -8.24 15.60
N TYR A 305 4.76 -9.40 14.97
CA TYR A 305 4.07 -10.65 15.23
C TYR A 305 4.15 -11.07 16.70
N ASN A 306 5.31 -10.90 17.32
CA ASN A 306 5.52 -11.29 18.71
C ASN A 306 4.82 -10.36 19.71
N ARG A 307 4.60 -9.10 19.36
CA ARG A 307 4.00 -8.10 20.27
C ARG A 307 2.50 -8.07 20.26
N ILE A 308 1.85 -8.42 19.15
CA ILE A 308 0.39 -8.42 19.09
C ILE A 308 -0.20 -9.53 19.95
N SER A 309 -1.33 -9.25 20.64
CA SER A 309 -2.04 -10.20 21.51
C SER A 309 -3.06 -11.05 20.77
N SER A 310 -3.21 -10.90 19.45
CA SER A 310 -4.08 -11.77 18.68
C SER A 310 -3.72 -13.25 18.90
N THR A 311 -4.72 -14.07 19.19
CA THR A 311 -4.58 -15.53 19.27
C THR A 311 -4.78 -16.18 17.90
N ASP A 312 -5.31 -15.42 16.94
CA ASP A 312 -5.52 -15.81 15.56
C ASP A 312 -4.57 -15.00 14.67
N LYS A 313 -3.32 -15.40 14.69
CA LYS A 313 -2.25 -14.75 13.92
C LYS A 313 -1.36 -15.76 13.23
N ASN A 314 -0.94 -15.44 12.02
CA ASN A 314 0.01 -16.23 11.25
C ASN A 314 1.08 -15.34 10.64
N MET A 315 2.31 -15.84 10.53
CA MET A 315 3.41 -15.19 9.83
C MET A 315 3.96 -16.12 8.76
N VAL A 316 4.00 -15.68 7.52
CA VAL A 316 4.45 -16.45 6.37
C VAL A 316 5.50 -15.67 5.58
N ILE A 317 6.59 -16.35 5.23
CA ILE A 317 7.75 -15.74 4.57
C ILE A 317 7.85 -16.28 3.14
N SER A 318 7.95 -15.37 2.16
CA SER A 318 8.32 -15.75 0.79
C SER A 318 9.84 -15.83 0.65
N ASP A 319 10.34 -16.99 0.24
CA ASP A 319 11.77 -17.18 -0.06
C ASP A 319 12.23 -16.56 -1.38
N LYS A 320 11.32 -15.94 -2.15
CA LYS A 320 11.53 -15.43 -3.51
C LYS A 320 11.28 -13.95 -3.65
N SER A 321 11.08 -13.23 -2.55
CA SER A 321 10.80 -11.80 -2.58
C SER A 321 11.62 -11.02 -1.58
N GLY A 322 11.78 -9.73 -1.87
CA GLY A 322 12.16 -8.66 -0.98
C GLY A 322 10.95 -7.79 -0.64
N HIS A 323 11.14 -6.50 -0.49
CA HIS A 323 10.13 -5.51 -0.09
C HIS A 323 8.92 -5.40 -1.02
N ASN A 324 9.03 -5.87 -2.24
CA ASN A 324 7.96 -5.79 -3.24
C ASN A 324 7.32 -7.16 -3.51
N MET A 325 7.04 -7.93 -2.48
CA MET A 325 6.44 -9.27 -2.57
C MET A 325 5.22 -9.31 -3.49
N ILE A 326 4.34 -8.34 -3.40
CA ILE A 326 3.11 -8.20 -4.19
C ILE A 326 3.37 -8.33 -5.69
N PHE A 327 4.56 -7.93 -6.15
CA PHE A 327 4.97 -8.00 -7.57
C PHE A 327 5.97 -9.12 -7.85
N GLN A 328 6.80 -9.49 -6.89
CA GLN A 328 7.89 -10.45 -7.03
C GLN A 328 7.37 -11.89 -6.93
N ASP A 329 6.52 -12.19 -5.95
CA ASP A 329 5.90 -13.50 -5.74
C ASP A 329 4.36 -13.42 -5.66
N LYS A 330 3.76 -13.00 -6.77
CA LYS A 330 2.32 -12.73 -6.89
C LYS A 330 1.44 -13.93 -6.52
N LYS A 331 1.92 -15.14 -6.82
CA LYS A 331 1.14 -16.34 -6.54
C LYS A 331 1.06 -16.57 -5.05
N PHE A 332 2.20 -16.56 -4.39
CA PHE A 332 2.29 -16.68 -2.94
C PHE A 332 1.42 -15.61 -2.25
N PHE A 333 1.61 -14.34 -2.62
CA PHE A 333 0.83 -13.24 -2.08
C PHE A 333 -0.69 -13.46 -2.21
N CYS A 334 -1.17 -13.79 -3.42
CA CYS A 334 -2.61 -13.97 -3.62
C CYS A 334 -3.16 -15.20 -2.91
N ASP A 335 -2.40 -16.29 -2.84
CA ASP A 335 -2.84 -17.52 -2.17
C ASP A 335 -2.98 -17.31 -0.67
N GLU A 336 -2.01 -16.65 -0.02
CA GLU A 336 -2.04 -16.36 1.41
C GLU A 336 -3.14 -15.36 1.78
N VAL A 337 -3.29 -14.28 1.00
CA VAL A 337 -4.38 -13.31 1.19
C VAL A 337 -5.75 -13.99 1.04
N ASP A 338 -5.93 -14.80 -0.01
CA ASP A 338 -7.18 -15.52 -0.24
C ASP A 338 -7.50 -16.49 0.91
N ALA A 339 -6.53 -17.29 1.33
CA ALA A 339 -6.70 -18.24 2.43
C ALA A 339 -7.11 -17.53 3.74
N PHE A 340 -6.43 -16.42 4.06
CA PHE A 340 -6.75 -15.64 5.24
C PHE A 340 -8.16 -15.04 5.18
N VAL A 341 -8.52 -14.39 4.07
CA VAL A 341 -9.83 -13.77 3.90
C VAL A 341 -10.95 -14.82 3.91
N GLN A 342 -10.74 -16.00 3.30
CA GLN A 342 -11.73 -17.09 3.32
C GLN A 342 -12.07 -17.56 4.74
N ASN A 343 -11.09 -17.58 5.62
CA ASN A 343 -11.26 -18.09 6.97
C ASN A 343 -11.92 -17.08 7.94
N HIS A 344 -11.94 -15.77 7.57
CA HIS A 344 -12.33 -14.69 8.50
C HIS A 344 -13.48 -13.78 7.96
N LYS A 345 -14.03 -14.07 6.76
CA LYS A 345 -15.12 -13.28 6.15
C LYS A 345 -16.50 -13.60 6.74
#